data_ab0f293002f13f6b3d1df2f27445ecdb
#
_entry.id   ab0f293002f13f6b3d1df2f27445ecdb
#
_cell.length_a   1.000
_cell.length_b   1.000
_cell.length_c   1.000
_cell.angle_alpha   90.00
_cell.angle_beta   90.00
_cell.angle_gamma   90.00
#
_symmetry.space_group_name_H-M   'P 1'
#
loop_
_entity.id
_entity.type
_entity.pdbx_description
1 polymer ?
#
loop_
_entity_poly.entity_id
_entity_poly.type
_entity_poly.pdbx_seq_one_letter_code
_entity_poly.pdbx_strand_id
1 'polypeptide(L)'
;PDSKKATSTDTLGDGDAPYLVQAEFNDSLFHKKGVLAAARDNNPERASSAMQFYIVQGKVFNDSLLNLAEERINKMKAARYFEMKPIKIALLDSLENAMSMGDFEKYNDFGNRIWEMAKVEKDFAPYTIPAYQRDVYKTIGGTPHLDQNYTVYGEVISGLEVIDSIAKA
;
A
#
# COMPACT_ATOMS: atom_id res chain seq x y z
N PRO A 1 -10.28 19.98 -8.00
CA PRO A 1 -11.37 20.62 -8.76
C PRO A 1 -12.47 19.62 -9.09
N ASP A 2 -13.70 20.11 -9.17
CA ASP A 2 -14.86 19.30 -9.58
C ASP A 2 -14.65 18.82 -11.04
N SER A 3 -14.43 17.52 -11.21
CA SER A 3 -14.13 16.93 -12.53
C SER A 3 -15.23 17.17 -13.58
N LYS A 4 -16.49 17.43 -13.15
CA LYS A 4 -17.61 17.78 -14.05
C LYS A 4 -17.51 19.18 -14.64
N LYS A 5 -16.71 20.05 -14.02
CA LYS A 5 -16.49 21.45 -14.44
C LYS A 5 -15.06 21.68 -14.93
N ALA A 6 -14.22 20.65 -14.90
CA ALA A 6 -12.83 20.75 -15.31
C ALA A 6 -12.70 21.06 -16.80
N THR A 7 -11.77 21.93 -17.14
CA THR A 7 -11.35 22.26 -18.49
C THR A 7 -10.03 21.56 -18.84
N SER A 8 -9.59 21.64 -20.09
CA SER A 8 -8.30 21.05 -20.52
C SER A 8 -7.08 21.68 -19.85
N THR A 9 -7.22 22.79 -19.14
CA THR A 9 -6.14 23.48 -18.42
C THR A 9 -6.14 23.17 -16.92
N ASP A 10 -7.13 22.45 -16.41
CA ASP A 10 -7.21 22.12 -14.99
C ASP A 10 -6.45 20.83 -14.69
N THR A 11 -5.65 20.86 -13.61
CA THR A 11 -5.05 19.64 -13.07
C THR A 11 -6.08 18.87 -12.27
N LEU A 12 -6.43 17.68 -12.75
CA LEU A 12 -7.32 16.77 -12.02
C LEU A 12 -6.54 16.03 -10.93
N GLY A 13 -7.21 15.71 -9.83
CA GLY A 13 -6.62 14.99 -8.69
C GLY A 13 -6.03 15.89 -7.61
N ASP A 14 -5.97 17.20 -7.82
CA ASP A 14 -5.60 18.14 -6.77
C ASP A 14 -6.76 18.36 -5.80
N GLY A 15 -6.45 18.27 -4.52
CA GLY A 15 -7.38 18.47 -3.42
C GLY A 15 -7.99 17.17 -2.90
N ASP A 16 -8.44 17.24 -1.67
CA ASP A 16 -9.11 16.15 -0.97
C ASP A 16 -10.26 16.72 -0.13
N ALA A 17 -11.06 15.85 0.48
CA ALA A 17 -12.02 16.24 1.50
C ALA A 17 -11.29 16.83 2.72
N PRO A 18 -11.94 17.70 3.53
CA PRO A 18 -11.33 18.28 4.71
C PRO A 18 -11.19 17.27 5.89
N TYR A 19 -11.32 15.99 5.62
CA TYR A 19 -11.20 14.89 6.57
C TYR A 19 -10.64 13.64 5.90
N LEU A 20 -9.98 12.80 6.70
CA LEU A 20 -9.49 11.49 6.30
C LEU A 20 -10.40 10.39 6.86
N VAL A 21 -10.47 9.27 6.16
CA VAL A 21 -11.21 8.08 6.61
C VAL A 21 -10.22 7.15 7.33
N GLN A 22 -10.60 6.72 8.54
CA GLN A 22 -9.76 5.82 9.33
C GLN A 22 -9.43 4.55 8.57
N ALA A 23 -8.20 4.07 8.74
CA ALA A 23 -7.76 2.83 8.10
C ALA A 23 -8.49 1.60 8.70
N GLU A 24 -8.97 0.72 7.83
CA GLU A 24 -9.62 -0.54 8.18
C GLU A 24 -8.93 -1.68 7.42
N PHE A 25 -7.84 -2.21 7.99
CA PHE A 25 -7.15 -3.35 7.40
C PHE A 25 -7.79 -4.65 7.87
N ASN A 26 -8.07 -5.52 6.91
CA ASN A 26 -8.67 -6.82 7.15
C ASN A 26 -7.91 -7.88 6.34
N ASP A 27 -7.45 -8.93 7.00
CA ASP A 27 -6.65 -9.99 6.40
C ASP A 27 -7.38 -10.76 5.28
N SER A 28 -8.71 -10.73 5.26
CA SER A 28 -9.50 -11.34 4.18
C SER A 28 -9.71 -10.43 2.97
N LEU A 29 -9.42 -9.11 3.10
CA LEU A 29 -9.53 -8.11 2.05
C LEU A 29 -8.13 -7.74 1.55
N PHE A 30 -7.78 -8.18 0.37
CA PHE A 30 -6.45 -8.04 -0.19
C PHE A 30 -6.50 -7.53 -1.64
N HIS A 31 -5.43 -6.93 -2.14
CA HIS A 31 -5.39 -6.19 -3.40
C HIS A 31 -5.29 -7.10 -4.63
N LYS A 32 -6.22 -8.07 -4.77
CA LYS A 32 -6.39 -8.83 -6.03
C LYS A 32 -6.89 -7.91 -7.15
N LYS A 33 -6.71 -8.33 -8.40
CA LYS A 33 -7.26 -7.62 -9.57
C LYS A 33 -8.77 -7.38 -9.41
N GLY A 34 -9.22 -6.17 -9.72
CA GLY A 34 -10.62 -5.77 -9.60
C GLY A 34 -11.04 -5.20 -8.24
N VAL A 35 -10.13 -5.14 -7.28
CA VAL A 35 -10.42 -4.52 -5.98
C VAL A 35 -10.49 -3.01 -6.11
N LEU A 36 -11.48 -2.39 -5.45
CA LEU A 36 -11.60 -0.95 -5.21
C LEU A 36 -10.96 -0.62 -3.86
N ALA A 37 -9.96 0.23 -3.87
CA ALA A 37 -9.28 0.70 -2.66
C ALA A 37 -9.12 2.22 -2.67
N ALA A 38 -8.92 2.82 -1.49
CA ALA A 38 -8.69 4.25 -1.38
C ALA A 38 -7.20 4.59 -1.45
N ALA A 39 -6.90 5.68 -2.14
CA ALA A 39 -5.60 6.32 -2.08
C ALA A 39 -5.40 7.00 -0.71
N ARG A 40 -4.18 7.30 -0.38
CA ARG A 40 -3.81 8.07 0.81
C ARG A 40 -2.48 8.77 0.63
N ASP A 41 -2.32 9.86 1.33
CA ASP A 41 -1.02 10.48 1.56
C ASP A 41 -0.26 9.76 2.68
N ASN A 42 1.02 10.08 2.82
CA ASN A 42 1.82 9.51 3.89
C ASN A 42 1.38 10.13 5.24
N ASN A 43 0.73 9.32 6.07
CA ASN A 43 0.34 9.67 7.42
C ASN A 43 0.52 8.45 8.34
N PRO A 44 0.88 8.65 9.64
CA PRO A 44 1.16 7.56 10.58
C PRO A 44 -0.04 6.64 10.82
N GLU A 45 -1.25 7.19 10.82
CA GLU A 45 -2.51 6.46 11.04
C GLU A 45 -2.89 5.60 9.85
N ARG A 46 -2.25 5.80 8.68
CA ARG A 46 -2.62 5.15 7.41
C ARG A 46 -4.05 5.47 6.96
N ALA A 47 -4.58 6.61 7.43
CA ALA A 47 -5.91 7.06 7.07
C ALA A 47 -5.99 7.38 5.56
N SER A 48 -7.13 7.05 4.97
CA SER A 48 -7.38 7.16 3.54
C SER A 48 -7.96 8.52 3.16
N SER A 49 -7.71 8.95 1.92
CA SER A 49 -8.50 9.97 1.27
C SER A 49 -9.98 9.57 1.25
N ALA A 50 -10.86 10.54 1.46
CA ALA A 50 -12.30 10.33 1.35
C ALA A 50 -12.83 10.50 -0.09
N MET A 51 -11.98 10.91 -1.04
CA MET A 51 -12.37 11.26 -2.40
C MET A 51 -11.56 10.56 -3.49
N GLN A 52 -10.40 9.98 -3.15
CA GLN A 52 -9.50 9.40 -4.14
C GLN A 52 -9.48 7.88 -4.01
N PHE A 53 -9.89 7.21 -5.08
CA PHE A 53 -9.99 5.74 -5.14
C PHE A 53 -9.24 5.22 -6.36
N TYR A 54 -8.86 3.96 -6.31
CA TYR A 54 -8.31 3.25 -7.45
C TYR A 54 -8.88 1.83 -7.56
N ILE A 55 -8.92 1.31 -8.78
CA ILE A 55 -9.25 -0.09 -9.04
C ILE A 55 -7.95 -0.81 -9.41
N VAL A 56 -7.70 -1.93 -8.75
CA VAL A 56 -6.49 -2.71 -8.98
C VAL A 56 -6.56 -3.39 -10.35
N GLN A 57 -5.66 -3.04 -11.26
CA GLN A 57 -5.35 -3.81 -12.46
C GLN A 57 -4.35 -4.92 -12.12
N GLY A 58 -3.19 -4.53 -11.56
CA GLY A 58 -2.15 -5.42 -11.10
C GLY A 58 -1.51 -6.28 -12.19
N LYS A 59 -0.76 -7.29 -11.77
CA LYS A 59 -0.13 -8.31 -12.61
C LYS A 59 -0.16 -9.66 -11.92
N VAL A 60 0.08 -10.73 -12.68
CA VAL A 60 0.27 -12.08 -12.14
C VAL A 60 1.66 -12.19 -11.49
N PHE A 61 1.72 -12.83 -10.34
CA PHE A 61 2.92 -13.03 -9.53
C PHE A 61 3.37 -14.49 -9.58
N ASN A 62 4.63 -14.73 -9.25
CA ASN A 62 5.17 -16.04 -8.87
C ASN A 62 5.59 -16.00 -7.39
N ASP A 63 5.98 -17.14 -6.83
CA ASP A 63 6.33 -17.23 -5.42
C ASP A 63 7.52 -16.35 -5.04
N SER A 64 8.52 -16.19 -5.90
CA SER A 64 9.67 -15.31 -5.65
C SER A 64 9.23 -13.84 -5.53
N LEU A 65 8.37 -13.38 -6.43
CA LEU A 65 7.83 -12.01 -6.39
C LEU A 65 6.89 -11.79 -5.19
N LEU A 66 6.14 -12.82 -4.78
CA LEU A 66 5.29 -12.76 -3.59
C LEU A 66 6.13 -12.68 -2.31
N ASN A 67 7.26 -13.40 -2.24
CA ASN A 67 8.19 -13.29 -1.13
C ASN A 67 8.77 -11.87 -1.02
N LEU A 68 9.14 -11.24 -2.14
CA LEU A 68 9.59 -9.85 -2.16
C LEU A 68 8.48 -8.86 -1.73
N ALA A 69 7.23 -9.12 -2.14
CA ALA A 69 6.11 -8.31 -1.70
C ALA A 69 5.87 -8.43 -0.19
N GLU A 70 5.91 -9.65 0.35
CA GLU A 70 5.78 -9.93 1.77
C GLU A 70 6.91 -9.27 2.59
N GLU A 71 8.16 -9.34 2.12
CA GLU A 71 9.28 -8.65 2.73
C GLU A 71 9.06 -7.13 2.78
N ARG A 72 8.59 -6.54 1.66
CA ARG A 72 8.27 -5.11 1.60
C ARG A 72 7.16 -4.72 2.58
N ILE A 73 6.09 -5.50 2.67
CA ILE A 73 5.01 -5.28 3.64
C ILE A 73 5.58 -5.29 5.06
N ASN A 74 6.41 -6.26 5.37
CA ASN A 74 7.00 -6.41 6.71
C ASN A 74 7.93 -5.25 7.07
N LYS A 75 8.72 -4.73 6.13
CA LYS A 75 9.52 -3.51 6.34
C LYS A 75 8.64 -2.30 6.64
N MET A 76 7.54 -2.13 5.90
CA MET A 76 6.59 -1.04 6.15
C MET A 76 5.87 -1.20 7.50
N LYS A 77 5.49 -2.42 7.88
CA LYS A 77 4.91 -2.72 9.20
C LYS A 77 5.90 -2.42 10.33
N ALA A 78 7.17 -2.78 10.15
CA ALA A 78 8.23 -2.51 11.11
C ALA A 78 8.47 -1.00 11.30
N ALA A 79 8.53 -0.24 10.23
CA ALA A 79 8.65 1.22 10.31
C ALA A 79 7.47 1.82 11.08
N ARG A 80 6.25 1.46 10.71
CA ARG A 80 5.04 1.91 11.40
C ARG A 80 5.02 1.53 12.88
N TYR A 81 5.46 0.32 13.21
CA TYR A 81 5.54 -0.14 14.60
C TYR A 81 6.38 0.81 15.46
N PHE A 82 7.54 1.26 14.96
CA PHE A 82 8.38 2.20 15.67
C PHE A 82 7.87 3.65 15.59
N GLU A 83 7.20 4.06 14.51
CA GLU A 83 6.52 5.37 14.41
C GLU A 83 5.48 5.55 15.52
N MET A 84 4.78 4.48 15.89
CA MET A 84 3.75 4.49 16.94
C MET A 84 4.31 4.38 18.36
N LYS A 85 5.60 4.11 18.53
CA LYS A 85 6.24 4.06 19.86
C LYS A 85 6.51 5.48 20.38
N PRO A 86 6.46 5.69 21.71
CA PRO A 86 6.76 6.99 22.32
C PRO A 86 8.19 7.48 22.06
N ILE A 87 9.11 6.55 21.88
CA ILE A 87 10.53 6.84 21.62
C ILE A 87 10.80 6.66 20.13
N LYS A 88 11.04 7.78 19.44
CA LYS A 88 11.49 7.74 18.05
C LYS A 88 12.89 7.15 17.95
N ILE A 89 13.09 6.28 16.98
CA ILE A 89 14.41 5.78 16.61
C ILE A 89 14.99 6.64 15.48
N ALA A 90 16.25 7.04 15.57
CA ALA A 90 16.92 7.88 14.56
C ALA A 90 16.95 7.24 13.16
N LEU A 91 16.75 5.93 13.06
CA LEU A 91 16.66 5.23 11.77
C LEU A 91 15.41 5.60 10.97
N LEU A 92 14.31 6.01 11.61
CA LEU A 92 13.10 6.47 10.90
C LEU A 92 13.38 7.78 10.15
N ASP A 93 14.02 8.74 10.81
CA ASP A 93 14.41 10.01 10.17
C ASP A 93 15.39 9.76 9.01
N SER A 94 16.31 8.79 9.19
CA SER A 94 17.25 8.40 8.14
C SER A 94 16.55 7.72 6.95
N LEU A 95 15.53 6.89 7.21
CA LEU A 95 14.72 6.24 6.19
C LEU A 95 13.94 7.28 5.36
N GLU A 96 13.29 8.24 6.04
CA GLU A 96 12.53 9.31 5.41
C GLU A 96 13.42 10.22 4.57
N ASN A 97 14.58 10.60 5.08
CA ASN A 97 15.56 11.37 4.35
C ASN A 97 16.07 10.65 3.10
N ALA A 98 16.39 9.36 3.19
CA ALA A 98 16.82 8.57 2.04
C ALA A 98 15.71 8.49 0.97
N MET A 99 14.46 8.36 1.36
CA MET A 99 13.30 8.37 0.46
C MET A 99 13.15 9.72 -0.24
N SER A 100 13.24 10.83 0.50
CA SER A 100 13.11 12.18 -0.04
C SER A 100 14.23 12.56 -1.00
N MET A 101 15.44 12.01 -0.78
CA MET A 101 16.62 12.21 -1.66
C MET A 101 16.64 11.24 -2.85
N GLY A 102 15.70 10.27 -2.94
CA GLY A 102 15.71 9.23 -3.96
C GLY A 102 16.87 8.24 -3.84
N ASP A 103 17.51 8.15 -2.66
CA ASP A 103 18.59 7.20 -2.37
C ASP A 103 18.01 5.84 -1.98
N PHE A 104 17.61 5.07 -3.00
CA PHE A 104 16.95 3.78 -2.80
C PHE A 104 17.85 2.72 -2.16
N GLU A 105 19.18 2.84 -2.29
CA GLU A 105 20.11 1.91 -1.64
C GLU A 105 20.05 2.11 -0.12
N LYS A 106 20.26 3.35 0.35
CA LYS A 106 20.15 3.68 1.77
C LYS A 106 18.73 3.44 2.32
N TYR A 107 17.69 3.78 1.54
CA TYR A 107 16.32 3.48 1.93
C TYR A 107 16.12 1.99 2.22
N ASN A 108 16.63 1.10 1.36
CA ASN A 108 16.55 -0.33 1.57
C ASN A 108 17.40 -0.80 2.77
N ASP A 109 18.61 -0.26 2.96
CA ASP A 109 19.46 -0.59 4.12
C ASP A 109 18.78 -0.21 5.44
N PHE A 110 18.31 1.02 5.56
CA PHE A 110 17.60 1.46 6.76
C PHE A 110 16.31 0.65 7.00
N GLY A 111 15.55 0.35 5.95
CA GLY A 111 14.38 -0.51 6.04
C GLY A 111 14.72 -1.93 6.55
N ASN A 112 15.82 -2.51 6.09
CA ASN A 112 16.30 -3.80 6.58
C ASN A 112 16.66 -3.74 8.07
N ARG A 113 17.39 -2.73 8.49
CA ARG A 113 17.80 -2.55 9.89
C ARG A 113 16.58 -2.37 10.82
N ILE A 114 15.61 -1.57 10.41
CA ILE A 114 14.35 -1.38 11.13
C ILE A 114 13.59 -2.71 11.22
N TRP A 115 13.55 -3.47 10.15
CA TRP A 115 12.94 -4.80 10.13
C TRP A 115 13.63 -5.77 11.11
N GLU A 116 14.97 -5.83 11.09
CA GLU A 116 15.71 -6.68 12.05
C GLU A 116 15.46 -6.29 13.52
N MET A 117 15.33 -4.99 13.79
CA MET A 117 14.96 -4.51 15.14
C MET A 117 13.54 -4.93 15.51
N ALA A 118 12.58 -4.83 14.60
CA ALA A 118 11.18 -5.17 14.89
C ALA A 118 10.99 -6.66 15.17
N LYS A 119 11.72 -7.55 14.51
CA LYS A 119 11.60 -9.00 14.67
C LYS A 119 11.89 -9.50 16.09
N VAL A 120 12.66 -8.76 16.88
CA VAL A 120 12.99 -9.13 18.27
C VAL A 120 12.04 -8.53 19.29
N GLU A 121 11.12 -7.65 18.85
CA GLU A 121 10.10 -7.07 19.73
C GLU A 121 8.99 -8.08 20.01
N LYS A 122 8.61 -8.21 21.28
CA LYS A 122 7.64 -9.23 21.73
C LYS A 122 6.21 -9.00 21.22
N ASP A 123 5.87 -7.74 21.00
CA ASP A 123 4.54 -7.28 20.57
C ASP A 123 4.47 -6.98 19.06
N PHE A 124 5.52 -7.26 18.30
CA PHE A 124 5.53 -7.17 16.85
C PHE A 124 5.15 -8.51 16.22
N ALA A 125 4.12 -8.48 15.35
CA ALA A 125 3.69 -9.64 14.57
C ALA A 125 4.00 -9.43 13.08
N PRO A 126 4.93 -10.20 12.49
CA PRO A 126 5.12 -10.22 11.04
C PRO A 126 3.85 -10.63 10.29
N TYR A 127 3.69 -10.10 9.09
CA TYR A 127 2.66 -10.53 8.16
C TYR A 127 3.18 -11.64 7.25
N THR A 128 2.34 -12.62 6.99
CA THR A 128 2.58 -13.65 5.98
C THR A 128 1.39 -13.65 5.02
N ILE A 129 1.65 -13.57 3.73
CA ILE A 129 0.60 -13.65 2.71
C ILE A 129 -0.02 -15.06 2.78
N PRO A 130 -1.31 -15.19 3.13
CA PRO A 130 -1.97 -16.48 3.25
C PRO A 130 -1.91 -17.30 1.95
N ALA A 131 -1.86 -18.61 2.06
CA ALA A 131 -1.72 -19.49 0.90
C ALA A 131 -2.80 -19.26 -0.17
N TYR A 132 -4.06 -19.10 0.24
CA TYR A 132 -5.16 -18.84 -0.69
C TYR A 132 -5.00 -17.49 -1.43
N GLN A 133 -4.45 -16.47 -0.79
CA GLN A 133 -4.16 -15.18 -1.45
C GLN A 133 -3.00 -15.32 -2.43
N ARG A 134 -1.95 -16.08 -2.06
CA ARG A 134 -0.85 -16.39 -2.98
C ARG A 134 -1.37 -17.07 -4.25
N ASP A 135 -2.31 -18.02 -4.13
CA ASP A 135 -2.91 -18.68 -5.29
C ASP A 135 -3.72 -17.71 -6.17
N VAL A 136 -4.46 -16.80 -5.58
CA VAL A 136 -5.16 -15.73 -6.32
C VAL A 136 -4.17 -14.81 -7.03
N TYR A 137 -3.12 -14.37 -6.36
CA TYR A 137 -2.09 -13.51 -7.00
C TYR A 137 -1.32 -14.23 -8.12
N LYS A 138 -1.17 -15.55 -8.05
CA LYS A 138 -0.54 -16.36 -9.11
C LYS A 138 -1.46 -16.63 -10.30
N THR A 139 -2.77 -16.48 -10.15
CA THR A 139 -3.75 -16.79 -11.20
C THR A 139 -4.44 -15.54 -11.75
N ILE A 140 -5.08 -14.77 -10.90
CA ILE A 140 -5.84 -13.57 -11.27
C ILE A 140 -4.93 -12.33 -11.28
N GLY A 141 -3.93 -12.31 -10.39
CA GLY A 141 -3.03 -11.18 -10.22
C GLY A 141 -3.53 -10.14 -9.22
N GLY A 142 -2.80 -9.04 -9.13
CA GLY A 142 -3.09 -7.96 -8.21
C GLY A 142 -1.86 -7.11 -7.87
N THR A 143 -1.89 -6.49 -6.68
CA THR A 143 -0.80 -5.65 -6.15
C THR A 143 -0.52 -5.98 -4.68
N PRO A 144 0.04 -7.16 -4.36
CA PRO A 144 0.17 -7.66 -2.99
C PRO A 144 0.96 -6.72 -2.06
N HIS A 145 1.87 -5.92 -2.59
CA HIS A 145 2.66 -4.96 -1.80
C HIS A 145 1.85 -3.80 -1.19
N LEU A 146 0.56 -3.68 -1.55
CA LEU A 146 -0.36 -2.70 -0.95
C LEU A 146 -1.16 -3.27 0.22
N ASP A 147 -1.15 -4.60 0.41
CA ASP A 147 -1.81 -5.24 1.53
C ASP A 147 -1.28 -4.70 2.87
N GLN A 148 -2.14 -4.63 3.88
CA GLN A 148 -1.82 -4.11 5.21
C GLN A 148 -1.41 -2.62 5.23
N ASN A 149 -1.57 -1.91 4.10
CA ASN A 149 -1.14 -0.52 3.98
C ASN A 149 -2.19 0.40 3.34
N TYR A 150 -3.16 -0.15 2.62
CA TYR A 150 -4.29 0.58 2.02
C TYR A 150 -5.60 -0.13 2.33
N THR A 151 -6.66 0.66 2.57
CA THR A 151 -7.99 0.11 2.89
C THR A 151 -8.72 -0.30 1.60
N VAL A 152 -9.23 -1.52 1.61
CA VAL A 152 -10.09 -2.08 0.54
C VAL A 152 -11.55 -1.81 0.89
N TYR A 153 -12.31 -1.25 -0.06
CA TYR A 153 -13.71 -0.88 0.11
C TYR A 153 -14.69 -1.76 -0.67
N GLY A 154 -14.22 -2.45 -1.70
CA GLY A 154 -15.09 -3.27 -2.51
C GLY A 154 -14.35 -4.00 -3.62
N GLU A 155 -15.10 -4.65 -4.48
CA GLU A 155 -14.55 -5.33 -5.66
C GLU A 155 -15.50 -5.26 -6.86
N VAL A 156 -14.95 -5.35 -8.05
CA VAL A 156 -15.69 -5.44 -9.30
C VAL A 156 -16.33 -6.84 -9.38
N ILE A 157 -17.64 -6.89 -9.48
CA ILE A 157 -18.42 -8.14 -9.56
C ILE A 157 -18.64 -8.62 -11.00
N SER A 158 -18.49 -7.72 -12.00
CA SER A 158 -18.59 -8.05 -13.43
C SER A 158 -17.83 -7.02 -14.25
N GLY A 159 -17.33 -7.39 -15.42
CA GLY A 159 -16.64 -6.47 -16.33
C GLY A 159 -15.15 -6.29 -15.99
N LEU A 160 -14.46 -7.31 -15.44
CA LEU A 160 -13.02 -7.24 -15.16
C LEU A 160 -12.17 -6.90 -16.40
N GLU A 161 -12.63 -7.29 -17.58
CA GLU A 161 -11.97 -6.99 -18.86
C GLU A 161 -11.99 -5.49 -19.21
N VAL A 162 -12.95 -4.74 -18.65
CA VAL A 162 -13.05 -3.28 -18.84
C VAL A 162 -11.87 -2.58 -18.15
N ILE A 163 -11.40 -3.10 -17.02
CA ILE A 163 -10.23 -2.55 -16.30
C ILE A 163 -9.00 -2.58 -17.20
N ASP A 164 -8.77 -3.70 -17.89
CA ASP A 164 -7.64 -3.83 -18.81
C ASP A 164 -7.78 -2.93 -20.04
N SER A 165 -9.02 -2.67 -20.48
CA SER A 165 -9.29 -1.78 -21.58
C SER A 165 -9.02 -0.32 -21.22
N ILE A 166 -9.45 0.12 -20.04
CA ILE A 166 -9.18 1.47 -19.52
C ILE A 166 -7.69 1.70 -19.35
N ALA A 167 -6.97 0.70 -18.81
CA ALA A 167 -5.54 0.84 -18.56
C ALA A 167 -4.66 0.83 -19.83
N LYS A 168 -5.23 0.50 -20.99
CA LYS A 168 -4.56 0.56 -22.31
C LYS A 168 -4.86 1.85 -23.09
N ALA A 169 -5.84 2.63 -22.65
CA ALA A 169 -6.23 3.88 -23.28
C ALA A 169 -5.27 5.01 -22.91
#